data_e74d62d9ae7de97e07ccc55a7e8aff92
#
_entry.id   e74d62d9ae7de97e07ccc55a7e8aff92
#
_cell.length_a   1.000
_cell.length_b   1.000
_cell.length_c   1.000
_cell.angle_alpha   90.00
_cell.angle_beta   90.00
_cell.angle_gamma   90.00
#
_symmetry.space_group_name_H-M   'P 1'
#
loop_
_entity.id
_entity.type
_entity.pdbx_description
1 polymer ?
#
loop_
_entity_poly.entity_id
_entity_poly.type
_entity_poly.pdbx_seq_one_letter_code
_entity_poly.pdbx_strand_id
1 'polypeptide(L)'
;MNFTTNTWDSLSMFYSASTTQNYLHTYYMRDSLPDSKIKSFQNAPVFIHYLKSAEIYYKEANLVSLEIQPVLLFYGYIQLIKACLLSLDPYYPSSSTLLAHGVTTRKRKKQQYEFLQDEIK
;
A
#
# COMPACT_ATOMS: atom_id res chain seq x y z
N MET A 1 5.90 21.64 -2.63
CA MET A 1 6.55 21.00 -1.50
C MET A 1 7.83 20.34 -1.92
N ASN A 2 8.92 20.91 -1.48
CA ASN A 2 10.20 20.41 -1.93
C ASN A 2 10.54 19.04 -1.37
N PHE A 3 10.02 18.71 -0.21
CA PHE A 3 10.34 17.42 0.37
C PHE A 3 9.79 16.28 -0.47
N THR A 4 8.71 16.55 -1.20
CA THR A 4 8.12 15.53 -2.06
C THR A 4 9.09 15.07 -3.13
N THR A 5 9.76 16.01 -3.78
CA THR A 5 10.69 15.67 -4.84
C THR A 5 11.79 14.76 -4.32
N ASN A 6 12.43 15.14 -3.21
CA ASN A 6 13.51 14.35 -2.66
C ASN A 6 13.02 12.99 -2.17
N THR A 7 11.84 12.98 -1.56
CA THR A 7 11.29 11.73 -1.06
C THR A 7 11.02 10.75 -2.18
N TRP A 8 10.42 11.23 -3.28
CA TRP A 8 10.10 10.34 -4.38
C TRP A 8 11.33 9.90 -5.14
N ASP A 9 12.34 10.75 -5.21
CA ASP A 9 13.61 10.34 -5.79
C ASP A 9 14.20 9.17 -5.01
N SER A 10 14.12 9.24 -3.68
CA SER A 10 14.62 8.16 -2.84
C SER A 10 13.82 6.89 -3.01
N LEU A 11 12.49 7.01 -3.12
CA LEU A 11 11.64 5.85 -3.24
C LEU A 11 11.65 5.24 -4.64
N SER A 12 12.10 5.99 -5.63
CA SER A 12 12.07 5.51 -7.01
C SER A 12 12.94 4.27 -7.21
N MET A 13 13.89 4.02 -6.31
CA MET A 13 14.69 2.79 -6.39
C MET A 13 13.79 1.55 -6.33
N PHE A 14 12.66 1.65 -5.68
CA PHE A 14 11.73 0.53 -5.57
C PHE A 14 10.88 0.33 -6.81
N TYR A 15 11.05 1.18 -7.83
CA TYR A 15 10.36 0.95 -9.09
C TYR A 15 11.03 -0.16 -9.89
N SER A 16 12.23 -0.56 -9.49
CA SER A 16 12.91 -1.70 -10.08
C SER A 16 12.37 -2.99 -9.47
N ALA A 17 11.96 -3.91 -10.32
CA ALA A 17 11.41 -5.18 -9.85
C ALA A 17 12.40 -5.95 -9.00
N SER A 18 13.65 -6.00 -9.42
CA SER A 18 14.64 -6.78 -8.67
C SER A 18 14.93 -6.16 -7.31
N THR A 19 15.00 -4.83 -7.24
CA THR A 19 15.23 -4.17 -5.97
C THR A 19 14.08 -4.45 -5.00
N THR A 20 12.86 -4.34 -5.49
CA THR A 20 11.69 -4.57 -4.66
C THR A 20 11.59 -6.01 -4.22
N GLN A 21 11.89 -6.96 -5.12
CA GLN A 21 11.88 -8.37 -4.75
C GLN A 21 12.86 -8.64 -3.62
N ASN A 22 14.07 -8.10 -3.72
CA ASN A 22 15.06 -8.29 -2.68
C ASN A 22 14.63 -7.68 -1.36
N TYR A 23 14.04 -6.51 -1.42
CA TYR A 23 13.55 -5.82 -0.23
C TYR A 23 12.47 -6.65 0.46
N LEU A 24 11.47 -7.08 -0.30
CA LEU A 24 10.38 -7.87 0.27
C LEU A 24 10.89 -9.21 0.77
N HIS A 25 11.79 -9.84 0.02
CA HIS A 25 12.34 -11.13 0.43
C HIS A 25 13.05 -11.01 1.78
N THR A 26 13.80 -9.93 1.97
CA THR A 26 14.51 -9.70 3.22
C THR A 26 13.53 -9.62 4.39
N TYR A 27 12.44 -8.88 4.22
CA TYR A 27 11.46 -8.76 5.28
C TYR A 27 10.70 -10.04 5.52
N TYR A 28 10.35 -10.75 4.45
CA TYR A 28 9.60 -11.99 4.59
C TYR A 28 10.45 -13.07 5.23
N MET A 29 11.74 -13.10 4.93
CA MET A 29 12.63 -14.06 5.54
C MET A 29 12.82 -13.80 7.03
N ARG A 30 12.78 -12.54 7.42
CA ARG A 30 12.94 -12.17 8.83
C ARG A 30 11.90 -12.84 9.68
N ASP A 31 10.71 -13.04 9.15
CA ASP A 31 9.61 -13.69 9.86
C ASP A 31 9.58 -15.19 9.63
N SER A 32 10.62 -15.74 9.01
CA SER A 32 10.74 -17.19 8.77
C SER A 32 9.57 -17.77 8.00
N LEU A 33 9.06 -17.02 7.03
CA LEU A 33 7.93 -17.47 6.22
C LEU A 33 8.40 -18.46 5.17
N PRO A 34 7.70 -19.59 5.01
CA PRO A 34 8.18 -20.63 4.10
C PRO A 34 8.18 -20.24 2.64
N ASP A 35 7.28 -19.35 2.24
CA ASP A 35 7.15 -18.97 0.84
C ASP A 35 7.74 -17.61 0.54
N SER A 36 8.73 -17.17 1.32
CA SER A 36 9.21 -15.81 1.23
C SER A 36 9.69 -15.43 -0.16
N LYS A 37 10.42 -16.33 -0.83
CA LYS A 37 10.94 -16.01 -2.15
C LYS A 37 9.83 -15.89 -3.18
N ILE A 38 8.92 -16.84 -3.16
CA ILE A 38 7.80 -16.83 -4.10
C ILE A 38 6.92 -15.62 -3.85
N LYS A 39 6.62 -15.35 -2.59
CA LYS A 39 5.78 -14.21 -2.26
C LYS A 39 6.42 -12.88 -2.61
N SER A 40 7.74 -12.76 -2.41
CA SER A 40 8.41 -11.53 -2.77
C SER A 40 8.35 -11.28 -4.27
N PHE A 41 8.47 -12.34 -5.04
CA PHE A 41 8.36 -12.25 -6.49
C PHE A 41 6.94 -11.84 -6.91
N GLN A 42 5.94 -12.48 -6.32
CA GLN A 42 4.55 -12.20 -6.66
C GLN A 42 4.11 -10.80 -6.23
N ASN A 43 4.60 -10.33 -5.11
CA ASN A 43 4.13 -9.09 -4.52
C ASN A 43 4.90 -7.86 -5.00
N ALA A 44 6.05 -8.05 -5.65
CA ALA A 44 6.85 -6.91 -6.08
C ALA A 44 6.06 -5.97 -7.01
N PRO A 45 5.38 -6.48 -8.04
CA PRO A 45 4.61 -5.57 -8.91
C PRO A 45 3.51 -4.83 -8.15
N VAL A 46 2.90 -5.50 -7.19
CA VAL A 46 1.82 -4.89 -6.40
C VAL A 46 2.39 -3.78 -5.51
N PHE A 47 3.51 -4.05 -4.88
CA PHE A 47 4.18 -3.05 -4.06
C PHE A 47 4.55 -1.83 -4.88
N ILE A 48 5.12 -2.06 -6.06
CA ILE A 48 5.49 -0.97 -6.96
C ILE A 48 4.24 -0.17 -7.36
N HIS A 49 3.16 -0.87 -7.64
CA HIS A 49 1.91 -0.20 -8.00
C HIS A 49 1.44 0.73 -6.87
N TYR A 50 1.51 0.27 -5.63
CA TYR A 50 1.11 1.12 -4.51
C TYR A 50 1.98 2.37 -4.43
N LEU A 51 3.30 2.22 -4.61
CA LEU A 51 4.19 3.38 -4.55
C LEU A 51 3.93 4.36 -5.69
N LYS A 52 3.76 3.83 -6.90
CA LYS A 52 3.50 4.71 -8.04
C LYS A 52 2.17 5.42 -7.90
N SER A 53 1.16 4.71 -7.39
CA SER A 53 -0.13 5.34 -7.17
C SER A 53 -0.03 6.46 -6.14
N ALA A 54 0.73 6.24 -5.08
CA ALA A 54 0.93 7.27 -4.08
C ALA A 54 1.61 8.49 -4.70
N GLU A 55 2.61 8.26 -5.52
CA GLU A 55 3.31 9.36 -6.16
C GLU A 55 2.37 10.18 -7.02
N ILE A 56 1.52 9.50 -7.78
CA ILE A 56 0.56 10.19 -8.64
C ILE A 56 -0.39 11.06 -7.81
N TYR A 57 -0.91 10.51 -6.71
CA TYR A 57 -1.80 11.29 -5.86
C TYR A 57 -1.10 12.53 -5.30
N TYR A 58 0.14 12.38 -4.86
CA TYR A 58 0.86 13.53 -4.30
C TYR A 58 1.18 14.57 -5.36
N LYS A 59 1.52 14.14 -6.56
CA LYS A 59 1.78 15.09 -7.64
C LYS A 59 0.52 15.82 -8.06
N GLU A 60 -0.58 15.09 -8.17
CA GLU A 60 -1.85 15.70 -8.55
C GLU A 60 -2.34 16.66 -7.47
N ALA A 61 -2.05 16.35 -6.22
CA ALA A 61 -2.47 17.22 -5.11
C ALA A 61 -1.87 18.61 -5.24
N ASN A 62 -0.69 18.72 -5.84
CA ASN A 62 -0.05 20.03 -6.02
C ASN A 62 -0.69 20.84 -7.13
N LEU A 63 -1.53 20.21 -7.95
CA LEU A 63 -2.12 20.86 -9.11
C LEU A 63 -3.58 21.27 -8.89
N VAL A 64 -4.21 20.78 -7.85
CA VAL A 64 -5.62 21.05 -7.62
C VAL A 64 -5.78 22.16 -6.59
N SER A 65 -7.02 22.64 -6.44
CA SER A 65 -7.30 23.70 -5.48
C SER A 65 -7.08 23.20 -4.07
N LEU A 66 -6.88 24.14 -3.15
CA LEU A 66 -6.60 23.81 -1.75
C LEU A 66 -7.71 22.97 -1.13
N GLU A 67 -8.92 23.15 -1.61
CA GLU A 67 -10.06 22.41 -1.05
C GLU A 67 -9.99 20.94 -1.39
N ILE A 68 -9.38 20.60 -2.51
CA ILE A 68 -9.29 19.22 -2.96
C ILE A 68 -8.00 18.55 -2.50
N GLN A 69 -6.96 19.34 -2.25
CA GLN A 69 -5.66 18.78 -1.88
C GLN A 69 -5.71 17.74 -0.77
N PRO A 70 -6.40 18.01 0.35
CA PRO A 70 -6.40 17.01 1.45
C PRO A 70 -6.96 15.66 1.01
N VAL A 71 -7.93 15.67 0.10
CA VAL A 71 -8.52 14.42 -0.37
C VAL A 71 -7.47 13.58 -1.09
N LEU A 72 -6.74 14.21 -2.00
CA LEU A 72 -5.72 13.50 -2.77
C LEU A 72 -4.55 13.06 -1.90
N LEU A 73 -4.14 13.91 -0.97
CA LEU A 73 -3.09 13.55 -0.03
C LEU A 73 -3.50 12.36 0.82
N PHE A 74 -4.76 12.32 1.22
CA PHE A 74 -5.27 11.21 1.99
C PHE A 74 -5.19 9.90 1.20
N TYR A 75 -5.61 9.93 -0.05
CA TYR A 75 -5.54 8.73 -0.88
C TYR A 75 -4.11 8.31 -1.14
N GLY A 76 -3.20 9.28 -1.34
CA GLY A 76 -1.80 8.94 -1.48
C GLY A 76 -1.24 8.28 -0.24
N TYR A 77 -1.63 8.78 0.92
CA TYR A 77 -1.21 8.21 2.19
C TYR A 77 -1.71 6.78 2.34
N ILE A 78 -2.94 6.52 1.93
CA ILE A 78 -3.50 5.17 1.96
C ILE A 78 -2.67 4.21 1.11
N GLN A 79 -2.22 4.66 -0.06
CA GLN A 79 -1.41 3.81 -0.92
C GLN A 79 -0.06 3.47 -0.26
N LEU A 80 0.53 4.44 0.42
CA LEU A 80 1.78 4.19 1.15
C LEU A 80 1.56 3.19 2.28
N ILE A 81 0.45 3.32 2.98
CA ILE A 81 0.12 2.37 4.04
C ILE A 81 -0.02 0.97 3.47
N LYS A 82 -0.68 0.84 2.32
CA LYS A 82 -0.83 -0.47 1.69
C LYS A 82 0.52 -1.07 1.34
N ALA A 83 1.45 -0.25 0.84
CA ALA A 83 2.78 -0.75 0.56
C ALA A 83 3.47 -1.23 1.83
N CYS A 84 3.35 -0.48 2.91
CA CYS A 84 3.94 -0.87 4.18
C CYS A 84 3.34 -2.17 4.68
N LEU A 85 2.03 -2.30 4.61
CA LEU A 85 1.37 -3.52 5.06
C LEU A 85 1.81 -4.72 4.24
N LEU A 86 1.95 -4.54 2.94
CA LEU A 86 2.40 -5.63 2.09
C LEU A 86 3.83 -6.04 2.41
N SER A 87 4.68 -5.11 2.78
CA SER A 87 6.06 -5.44 3.13
C SER A 87 6.14 -6.19 4.45
N LEU A 88 5.16 -6.00 5.32
CA LEU A 88 5.13 -6.70 6.61
C LEU A 88 4.36 -8.01 6.54
N ASP A 89 3.45 -8.14 5.60
CA ASP A 89 2.56 -9.29 5.53
C ASP A 89 2.43 -9.73 4.08
N PRO A 90 3.08 -10.83 3.71
CA PRO A 90 3.06 -11.26 2.31
C PRO A 90 1.68 -11.69 1.81
N TYR A 91 0.74 -11.89 2.70
CA TYR A 91 -0.61 -12.30 2.32
C TYR A 91 -1.60 -11.15 2.35
N TYR A 92 -1.10 -9.92 2.54
CA TYR A 92 -1.97 -8.76 2.47
C TYR A 92 -2.52 -8.61 1.04
N PRO A 93 -3.78 -8.26 0.85
CA PRO A 93 -4.79 -7.96 1.87
C PRO A 93 -5.58 -9.18 2.34
N SER A 94 -5.21 -10.37 1.93
CA SER A 94 -5.91 -11.59 2.31
C SER A 94 -5.50 -12.10 3.68
N SER A 95 -4.58 -11.40 4.33
CA SER A 95 -4.02 -11.89 5.58
C SER A 95 -5.07 -12.02 6.66
N SER A 96 -4.82 -12.94 7.56
CA SER A 96 -5.77 -13.25 8.59
C SER A 96 -5.98 -12.11 9.56
N THR A 97 -4.92 -11.41 9.92
CA THR A 97 -5.03 -10.37 10.94
C THR A 97 -5.90 -9.22 10.50
N LEU A 98 -5.57 -8.62 9.37
CA LEU A 98 -6.31 -7.47 8.89
C LEU A 98 -7.69 -7.86 8.41
N LEU A 99 -7.76 -8.95 7.67
CA LEU A 99 -9.02 -9.39 7.13
C LEU A 99 -9.95 -9.89 8.21
N ALA A 100 -9.40 -10.51 9.24
CA ALA A 100 -10.23 -10.99 10.33
C ALA A 100 -10.94 -9.84 11.02
N HIS A 101 -10.24 -8.74 11.26
CA HIS A 101 -10.88 -7.58 11.85
C HIS A 101 -11.94 -7.01 10.93
N GLY A 102 -11.62 -6.89 9.65
CA GLY A 102 -12.57 -6.38 8.69
C GLY A 102 -13.77 -7.28 8.53
N VAL A 103 -13.54 -8.58 8.47
CA VAL A 103 -14.62 -9.54 8.32
C VAL A 103 -15.53 -9.53 9.53
N THR A 104 -14.94 -9.46 10.71
CA THR A 104 -15.75 -9.42 11.93
C THR A 104 -16.67 -8.21 11.91
N THR A 105 -16.14 -7.07 11.57
CA THR A 105 -16.93 -5.86 11.47
C THR A 105 -18.03 -6.02 10.43
N ARG A 106 -17.66 -6.59 9.30
CA ARG A 106 -18.61 -6.78 8.22
C ARG A 106 -19.77 -7.66 8.64
N LYS A 107 -19.46 -8.77 9.30
CA LYS A 107 -20.51 -9.70 9.68
C LYS A 107 -21.48 -9.09 10.67
N ARG A 108 -20.96 -8.34 11.63
CA ARG A 108 -21.81 -7.76 12.65
C ARG A 108 -22.59 -6.58 12.14
N LYS A 109 -22.04 -5.86 11.19
CA LYS A 109 -22.69 -4.64 10.70
C LYS A 109 -22.67 -4.65 9.19
N LYS A 110 -23.23 -5.68 8.66
CA LYS A 110 -23.15 -5.91 7.25
C LYS A 110 -23.54 -4.70 6.42
N GLN A 111 -24.64 -4.08 6.76
CA GLN A 111 -25.11 -2.96 5.99
C GLN A 111 -24.15 -1.78 6.06
N GLN A 112 -23.71 -1.47 7.26
CA GLN A 112 -22.77 -0.38 7.45
C GLN A 112 -21.46 -0.67 6.78
N TYR A 113 -21.02 -1.89 6.92
CA TYR A 113 -19.75 -2.26 6.36
C TYR A 113 -19.77 -2.16 4.84
N GLU A 114 -20.83 -2.62 4.24
CA GLU A 114 -20.94 -2.53 2.79
C GLU A 114 -20.90 -1.09 2.33
N PHE A 115 -21.52 -0.22 3.08
CA PHE A 115 -21.49 1.19 2.78
C PHE A 115 -20.06 1.71 2.84
N LEU A 116 -19.34 1.39 3.90
CA LEU A 116 -17.96 1.83 4.04
C LEU A 116 -17.07 1.24 2.97
N GLN A 117 -17.30 0.00 2.64
CA GLN A 117 -16.51 -0.65 1.63
C GLN A 117 -16.67 0.02 0.28
N ASP A 118 -17.87 0.41 -0.06
CA ASP A 118 -18.11 1.11 -1.30
C ASP A 118 -17.42 2.46 -1.33
N GLU A 119 -17.34 3.12 -0.20
CA GLU A 119 -16.67 4.39 -0.09
C GLU A 119 -15.17 4.24 -0.28
N ILE A 120 -14.62 3.14 0.20
CA ILE A 120 -13.18 2.97 0.24
C ILE A 120 -12.63 2.41 -1.06
N LYS A 121 -13.42 1.71 -1.81
CA LYS A 121 -12.93 1.08 -3.03
C LYS A 121 -12.16 1.99 -3.96
#